data_e5d52988ece853ca7cfc6d9b5a93c572
#
_entry.id   e5d52988ece853ca7cfc6d9b5a93c572
#
_cell.length_a   1.000
_cell.length_b   1.000
_cell.length_c   1.000
_cell.angle_alpha   90.00
_cell.angle_beta   90.00
_cell.angle_gamma   90.00
#
_symmetry.space_group_name_H-M   'P 1'
#
loop_
_entity.id
_entity.type
_entity.pdbx_description
1 polymer ?
#
loop_
_entity_poly.entity_id
_entity_poly.type
_entity_poly.pdbx_seq_one_letter_code
_entity_poly.pdbx_strand_id
1 'polypeptide(L)'
;MLANDQQRQRLRNICLQLSTALESSQTLGGSTEELAEIEATLLRLNQQMSTLIGRKMVEYYTPDYQGDFRNILPCSPITGYFNPIAPDLNIWQENNNVYAEGSFGKIHEGPPDCVHGGIISAVYDQVLAFTALANQLPGLTASLTIKYRKPTPLFTPLRFTTWLEKQKDRQIVIHGECHSGDTLLSNAEGLFILYKN
;
A
#
# COMPACT_ATOMS: atom_id res chain seq x y z
N MET A 1 3.52 16.39 20.65
CA MET A 1 4.94 16.01 20.48
C MET A 1 4.94 14.85 19.50
N LEU A 2 5.53 15.01 18.32
CA LEU A 2 5.68 13.92 17.33
C LEU A 2 6.39 12.75 18.02
N ALA A 3 6.03 11.51 17.65
CA ALA A 3 6.77 10.33 18.11
C ALA A 3 8.25 10.53 17.74
N ASN A 4 9.15 10.29 18.68
CA ASN A 4 10.59 10.34 18.36
C ASN A 4 10.91 9.20 17.38
N ASP A 5 12.05 9.31 16.68
CA ASP A 5 12.45 8.34 15.66
C ASP A 5 12.51 6.91 16.21
N GLN A 6 12.90 6.73 17.47
CA GLN A 6 12.91 5.42 18.10
C GLN A 6 11.52 4.83 18.29
N GLN A 7 10.52 5.65 18.68
CA GLN A 7 9.12 5.20 18.79
C GLN A 7 8.55 4.84 17.40
N ARG A 8 8.81 5.67 16.40
CA ARG A 8 8.39 5.39 15.01
C ARG A 8 8.98 4.06 14.53
N GLN A 9 10.27 3.84 14.76
CA GLN A 9 10.92 2.59 14.39
C GLN A 9 10.33 1.38 15.12
N ARG A 10 10.01 1.50 16.42
CA ARG A 10 9.36 0.42 17.19
C ARG A 10 7.96 0.11 16.64
N LEU A 11 7.15 1.14 16.34
CA LEU A 11 5.81 0.96 15.76
C LEU A 11 5.90 0.29 14.37
N ARG A 12 6.85 0.70 13.53
CA ARG A 12 7.10 0.04 12.24
C ARG A 12 7.45 -1.44 12.41
N ASN A 13 8.35 -1.76 13.36
CA ASN A 13 8.70 -3.15 13.64
C ASN A 13 7.51 -3.97 14.14
N ILE A 14 6.64 -3.39 14.97
CA ILE A 14 5.39 -4.04 15.41
C ILE A 14 4.49 -4.33 14.20
N CYS A 15 4.31 -3.37 13.30
CA CYS A 15 3.51 -3.58 12.08
C CYS A 15 4.09 -4.69 11.19
N LEU A 16 5.41 -4.77 11.06
CA LEU A 16 6.07 -5.86 10.32
C LEU A 16 5.82 -7.23 10.95
N GLN A 17 5.89 -7.33 12.29
CA GLN A 17 5.58 -8.59 12.99
C GLN A 17 4.10 -8.98 12.85
N LEU A 18 3.19 -8.01 12.92
CA LEU A 18 1.77 -8.25 12.66
C LEU A 18 1.50 -8.70 11.22
N SER A 19 2.16 -8.07 10.24
CA SER A 19 2.09 -8.47 8.83
C SER A 19 2.55 -9.91 8.64
N THR A 20 3.67 -10.30 9.25
CA THR A 20 4.18 -11.68 9.22
C THR A 20 3.19 -12.66 9.86
N ALA A 21 2.59 -12.29 11.00
CA ALA A 21 1.61 -13.13 11.67
C ALA A 21 0.32 -13.29 10.83
N LEU A 22 -0.13 -12.22 10.18
CA LEU A 22 -1.27 -12.25 9.25
C LEU A 22 -1.00 -13.19 8.06
N GLU A 23 0.18 -13.09 7.45
CA GLU A 23 0.58 -13.95 6.34
C GLU A 23 0.61 -15.43 6.78
N SER A 24 1.23 -15.72 7.93
CA SER A 24 1.30 -17.08 8.50
C SER A 24 -0.10 -17.63 8.84
N SER A 25 -1.02 -16.78 9.28
CA SER A 25 -2.37 -17.20 9.65
C SER A 25 -3.18 -17.77 8.47
N GLN A 26 -2.83 -17.40 7.23
CA GLN A 26 -3.53 -17.88 6.03
C GLN A 26 -3.27 -19.37 5.74
N THR A 27 -2.24 -19.93 6.33
CA THR A 27 -1.86 -21.36 6.16
C THR A 27 -1.64 -22.04 7.50
N LEU A 28 -2.16 -21.45 8.59
CA LEU A 28 -1.99 -21.98 9.94
C LEU A 28 -2.65 -23.35 10.07
N GLY A 29 -1.89 -24.32 10.56
CA GLY A 29 -2.32 -25.66 10.92
C GLY A 29 -1.78 -26.03 12.29
N GLY A 30 -2.20 -27.17 12.82
CA GLY A 30 -1.74 -27.68 14.11
C GLY A 30 -2.82 -28.45 14.86
N SER A 31 -2.48 -29.00 16.02
CA SER A 31 -3.44 -29.61 16.93
C SER A 31 -4.37 -28.55 17.56
N THR A 32 -5.49 -29.00 18.12
CA THR A 32 -6.41 -28.12 18.86
C THR A 32 -5.70 -27.40 20.01
N GLU A 33 -4.80 -28.10 20.70
CA GLU A 33 -4.03 -27.57 21.82
C GLU A 33 -3.04 -26.48 21.38
N GLU A 34 -2.31 -26.70 20.29
CA GLU A 34 -1.37 -25.71 19.71
C GLU A 34 -2.12 -24.45 19.24
N LEU A 35 -3.27 -24.62 18.57
CA LEU A 35 -4.10 -23.49 18.14
C LEU A 35 -4.66 -22.70 19.34
N ALA A 36 -5.08 -23.39 20.42
CA ALA A 36 -5.55 -22.73 21.63
C ALA A 36 -4.45 -21.90 22.34
N GLU A 37 -3.20 -22.36 22.31
CA GLU A 37 -2.06 -21.59 22.84
C GLU A 37 -1.80 -20.31 22.03
N ILE A 38 -1.88 -20.38 20.70
CA ILE A 38 -1.75 -19.22 19.82
C ILE A 38 -2.89 -18.22 20.08
N GLU A 39 -4.16 -18.70 20.14
CA GLU A 39 -5.32 -17.87 20.45
C GLU A 39 -5.16 -17.15 21.81
N ALA A 40 -4.77 -17.86 22.86
CA ALA A 40 -4.53 -17.27 24.17
C ALA A 40 -3.40 -16.22 24.16
N THR A 41 -2.37 -16.45 23.35
CA THR A 41 -1.26 -15.49 23.19
C THR A 41 -1.71 -14.23 22.48
N LEU A 42 -2.48 -14.34 21.41
CA LEU A 42 -3.06 -13.20 20.70
C LEU A 42 -4.01 -12.41 21.59
N LEU A 43 -4.83 -13.09 22.41
CA LEU A 43 -5.72 -12.43 23.37
C LEU A 43 -4.94 -11.58 24.37
N ARG A 44 -3.86 -12.13 24.97
CA ARG A 44 -2.99 -11.39 25.89
C ARG A 44 -2.35 -10.18 25.22
N LEU A 45 -1.84 -10.36 23.98
CA LEU A 45 -1.24 -9.26 23.20
C LEU A 45 -2.25 -8.15 22.94
N ASN A 46 -3.46 -8.49 22.51
CA ASN A 46 -4.53 -7.52 22.26
C ASN A 46 -4.91 -6.75 23.51
N GLN A 47 -5.00 -7.42 24.67
CA GLN A 47 -5.23 -6.77 25.97
C GLN A 47 -4.11 -5.78 26.30
N GLN A 48 -2.85 -6.18 26.13
CA GLN A 48 -1.70 -5.30 26.35
C GLN A 48 -1.73 -4.09 25.42
N MET A 49 -1.97 -4.30 24.12
CA MET A 49 -2.02 -3.21 23.14
C MET A 49 -3.14 -2.22 23.45
N SER A 50 -4.30 -2.69 23.94
CA SER A 50 -5.44 -1.84 24.28
C SER A 50 -5.16 -0.88 25.44
N THR A 51 -4.21 -1.20 26.32
CA THR A 51 -3.79 -0.31 27.42
C THR A 51 -2.82 0.78 26.97
N LEU A 52 -2.24 0.64 25.78
CA LEU A 52 -1.23 1.53 25.21
C LEU A 52 -1.83 2.41 24.09
N ILE A 53 -3.11 2.77 24.20
CA ILE A 53 -3.79 3.62 23.22
C ILE A 53 -3.02 4.93 23.09
N GLY A 54 -2.43 5.11 21.92
CA GLY A 54 -1.60 6.25 21.60
C GLY A 54 -2.37 7.34 20.86
N ARG A 55 -1.66 8.06 20.05
CA ARG A 55 -2.18 9.16 19.23
C ARG A 55 -3.07 8.66 18.11
N LYS A 56 -3.97 9.53 17.65
CA LYS A 56 -4.69 9.31 16.42
C LYS A 56 -3.70 9.22 15.26
N MET A 57 -3.98 8.36 14.29
CA MET A 57 -3.13 8.09 13.13
C MET A 57 -2.80 9.36 12.34
N VAL A 58 -3.70 10.33 12.29
CA VAL A 58 -3.49 11.63 11.64
C VAL A 58 -2.29 12.41 12.21
N GLU A 59 -1.91 12.14 13.45
CA GLU A 59 -0.76 12.79 14.10
C GLU A 59 0.61 12.25 13.61
N TYR A 60 0.62 11.15 12.87
CA TYR A 60 1.80 10.61 12.19
C TYR A 60 1.96 11.13 10.76
N TYR A 61 0.99 11.89 10.28
CA TYR A 61 1.03 12.51 8.97
C TYR A 61 2.06 13.63 8.95
N THR A 62 3.02 13.55 8.04
CA THR A 62 4.00 14.61 7.84
C THR A 62 3.76 15.25 6.47
N PRO A 63 3.57 16.58 6.39
CA PRO A 63 3.41 17.29 5.11
C PRO A 63 4.63 17.12 4.20
N ASP A 64 5.81 17.03 4.80
CA ASP A 64 7.06 16.73 4.11
C ASP A 64 7.31 15.23 4.14
N TYR A 65 7.16 14.57 2.98
CA TYR A 65 7.42 13.14 2.84
C TYR A 65 8.91 12.79 2.74
N GLN A 66 9.81 13.82 2.77
CA GLN A 66 11.27 13.64 2.75
C GLN A 66 11.76 12.71 1.63
N GLY A 67 11.10 12.76 0.47
CA GLY A 67 11.40 11.92 -0.68
C GLY A 67 10.87 10.48 -0.61
N ASP A 68 10.25 10.07 0.49
CA ASP A 68 9.60 8.76 0.64
C ASP A 68 8.07 8.91 0.61
N PHE A 69 7.46 8.53 -0.50
CA PHE A 69 6.00 8.60 -0.72
C PHE A 69 5.19 7.85 0.33
N ARG A 70 5.75 6.81 0.97
CA ARG A 70 5.07 6.05 2.02
C ARG A 70 4.84 6.88 3.29
N ASN A 71 5.61 7.94 3.49
CA ASN A 71 5.42 8.88 4.60
C ASN A 71 4.24 9.85 4.39
N ILE A 72 3.75 10.03 3.17
CA ILE A 72 2.57 10.87 2.88
C ILE A 72 1.34 10.33 3.58
N LEU A 73 1.13 9.01 3.50
CA LEU A 73 0.00 8.29 4.11
C LEU A 73 0.51 7.12 4.96
N PRO A 74 1.14 7.38 6.11
CA PRO A 74 1.86 6.36 6.87
C PRO A 74 0.99 5.21 7.38
N CYS A 75 -0.33 5.37 7.36
CA CYS A 75 -1.31 4.38 7.78
C CYS A 75 -2.20 3.87 6.64
N SER A 76 -1.85 4.19 5.41
CA SER A 76 -2.53 3.66 4.22
C SER A 76 -2.49 2.13 4.22
N PRO A 77 -3.61 1.46 3.89
CA PRO A 77 -3.63 0.01 3.73
C PRO A 77 -2.83 -0.48 2.51
N ILE A 78 -2.37 0.43 1.67
CA ILE A 78 -1.65 0.12 0.42
C ILE A 78 -0.17 0.49 0.51
N THR A 79 0.18 1.63 1.14
CA THR A 79 1.55 2.13 1.13
C THR A 79 2.09 2.49 2.52
N GLY A 80 1.27 2.40 3.57
CA GLY A 80 1.63 2.91 4.89
C GLY A 80 2.55 1.99 5.68
N TYR A 81 3.62 2.54 6.24
CA TYR A 81 4.54 1.81 7.14
C TYR A 81 3.92 1.34 8.44
N PHE A 82 2.81 1.98 8.87
CA PHE A 82 2.11 1.67 10.13
C PHE A 82 0.79 0.90 9.89
N ASN A 83 0.65 0.28 8.73
CA ASN A 83 -0.48 -0.60 8.47
C ASN A 83 0.02 -2.01 8.14
N PRO A 84 -0.29 -3.02 8.96
CA PRO A 84 0.24 -4.37 8.78
C PRO A 84 -0.31 -5.10 7.55
N ILE A 85 -1.39 -4.63 6.93
CA ILE A 85 -1.90 -5.21 5.68
C ILE A 85 -1.31 -4.55 4.43
N ALA A 86 -0.55 -3.45 4.57
CA ALA A 86 0.06 -2.81 3.42
C ALA A 86 1.15 -3.70 2.82
N PRO A 87 1.15 -3.93 1.50
CA PRO A 87 2.24 -4.63 0.83
C PRO A 87 3.55 -3.85 0.98
N ASP A 88 4.66 -4.56 1.02
CA ASP A 88 5.98 -3.92 1.09
C ASP A 88 6.41 -3.46 -0.29
N LEU A 89 6.00 -2.24 -0.64
CA LEU A 89 6.31 -1.60 -1.92
C LEU A 89 7.46 -0.62 -1.73
N ASN A 90 8.51 -0.74 -2.53
CA ASN A 90 9.49 0.31 -2.76
C ASN A 90 8.92 1.31 -3.77
N ILE A 91 8.78 2.59 -3.39
CA ILE A 91 8.13 3.61 -4.23
C ILE A 91 9.10 4.78 -4.41
N TRP A 92 9.37 5.14 -5.67
CA TRP A 92 10.26 6.24 -6.00
C TRP A 92 9.78 7.04 -7.22
N GLN A 93 10.31 8.22 -7.36
CA GLN A 93 10.08 9.11 -8.50
C GLN A 93 11.34 9.18 -9.37
N GLU A 94 11.14 9.17 -10.67
CA GLU A 94 12.18 9.47 -11.66
C GLU A 94 11.56 10.19 -12.86
N ASN A 95 12.11 11.36 -13.22
CA ASN A 95 11.64 12.17 -14.37
C ASN A 95 10.12 12.43 -14.38
N ASN A 96 9.53 12.76 -13.21
CA ASN A 96 8.10 13.00 -13.01
C ASN A 96 7.20 11.75 -13.14
N ASN A 97 7.77 10.59 -13.43
CA ASN A 97 7.08 9.31 -13.33
C ASN A 97 7.23 8.74 -11.91
N VAL A 98 6.28 7.95 -11.48
CA VAL A 98 6.36 7.23 -10.21
C VAL A 98 6.38 5.73 -10.48
N TYR A 99 7.23 5.06 -9.75
CA TYR A 99 7.43 3.63 -9.80
C TYR A 99 7.12 3.03 -8.44
N ALA A 100 6.55 1.83 -8.45
CA ALA A 100 6.39 1.03 -7.24
C ALA A 100 6.76 -0.43 -7.54
N GLU A 101 7.64 -0.99 -6.74
CA GLU A 101 8.08 -2.39 -6.86
C GLU A 101 7.86 -3.16 -5.57
N GLY A 102 7.41 -4.40 -5.68
CA GLY A 102 7.24 -5.30 -4.56
C GLY A 102 6.54 -6.59 -4.95
N SER A 103 6.23 -7.40 -3.97
CA SER A 103 5.46 -8.62 -4.14
C SER A 103 4.28 -8.65 -3.17
N PHE A 104 3.30 -9.47 -3.46
CA PHE A 104 2.08 -9.62 -2.66
C PHE A 104 2.01 -11.05 -2.12
N GLY A 105 1.64 -11.18 -0.84
CA GLY A 105 1.48 -12.46 -0.17
C GLY A 105 0.03 -12.93 -0.11
N LYS A 106 -0.20 -14.02 0.65
CA LYS A 106 -1.51 -14.66 0.80
C LYS A 106 -2.59 -13.74 1.38
N ILE A 107 -2.23 -12.76 2.21
CA ILE A 107 -3.20 -11.77 2.72
C ILE A 107 -3.82 -10.91 1.62
N HIS A 108 -3.23 -10.88 0.44
CA HIS A 108 -3.70 -10.13 -0.72
C HIS A 108 -4.34 -11.03 -1.80
N GLU A 109 -4.53 -12.32 -1.50
CA GLU A 109 -5.06 -13.29 -2.46
C GLU A 109 -6.52 -13.00 -2.82
N GLY A 110 -6.83 -13.18 -4.10
CA GLY A 110 -8.19 -13.22 -4.64
C GLY A 110 -8.48 -14.61 -5.22
N PRO A 111 -8.40 -14.79 -6.55
CA PRO A 111 -8.40 -16.13 -7.14
C PRO A 111 -7.15 -16.90 -6.66
N PRO A 112 -7.19 -18.25 -6.64
CA PRO A 112 -6.05 -19.06 -6.19
C PRO A 112 -4.73 -18.62 -6.82
N ASP A 113 -3.71 -18.39 -5.97
CA ASP A 113 -2.35 -17.96 -6.30
C ASP A 113 -2.24 -16.61 -7.06
N CYS A 114 -3.31 -15.82 -7.04
CA CYS A 114 -3.36 -14.51 -7.69
C CYS A 114 -3.73 -13.40 -6.72
N VAL A 115 -3.13 -12.22 -6.95
CA VAL A 115 -3.49 -10.99 -6.23
C VAL A 115 -4.93 -10.60 -6.54
N HIS A 116 -5.70 -10.25 -5.52
CA HIS A 116 -7.07 -9.77 -5.67
C HIS A 116 -7.12 -8.49 -6.52
N GLY A 117 -8.04 -8.44 -7.50
CA GLY A 117 -8.17 -7.29 -8.40
C GLY A 117 -8.43 -5.97 -7.68
N GLY A 118 -9.15 -5.99 -6.56
CA GLY A 118 -9.36 -4.81 -5.71
C GLY A 118 -8.08 -4.29 -5.08
N ILE A 119 -7.13 -5.15 -4.71
CA ILE A 119 -5.81 -4.73 -4.21
C ILE A 119 -5.02 -4.06 -5.33
N ILE A 120 -4.99 -4.64 -6.53
CA ILE A 120 -4.35 -4.04 -7.70
C ILE A 120 -4.94 -2.66 -8.00
N SER A 121 -6.29 -2.54 -7.93
CA SER A 121 -6.98 -1.25 -8.11
C SER A 121 -6.55 -0.22 -7.09
N ALA A 122 -6.46 -0.61 -5.82
CA ALA A 122 -6.05 0.28 -4.74
C ALA A 122 -4.57 0.71 -4.87
N VAL A 123 -3.69 -0.17 -5.37
CA VAL A 123 -2.30 0.19 -5.68
C VAL A 123 -2.27 1.22 -6.81
N TYR A 124 -3.02 1.01 -7.90
CA TYR A 124 -3.10 2.00 -8.97
C TYR A 124 -3.62 3.36 -8.47
N ASP A 125 -4.72 3.39 -7.73
CA ASP A 125 -5.27 4.63 -7.19
C ASP A 125 -4.21 5.41 -6.42
N GLN A 126 -3.46 4.72 -5.57
CA GLN A 126 -2.42 5.34 -4.75
C GLN A 126 -1.20 5.82 -5.57
N VAL A 127 -0.69 5.00 -6.49
CA VAL A 127 0.53 5.34 -7.25
C VAL A 127 0.24 6.41 -8.30
N LEU A 128 -0.96 6.40 -8.92
CA LEU A 128 -1.42 7.48 -9.81
C LEU A 128 -1.56 8.81 -9.05
N ALA A 129 -2.08 8.78 -7.81
CA ALA A 129 -2.14 9.97 -6.96
C ALA A 129 -0.74 10.51 -6.61
N PHE A 130 0.23 9.63 -6.37
CA PHE A 130 1.62 10.03 -6.17
C PHE A 130 2.23 10.65 -7.43
N THR A 131 1.86 10.17 -8.62
CA THR A 131 2.27 10.80 -9.90
C THR A 131 1.68 12.22 -10.03
N ALA A 132 0.44 12.44 -9.62
CA ALA A 132 -0.11 13.79 -9.58
C ALA A 132 0.71 14.71 -8.65
N LEU A 133 1.08 14.23 -7.46
CA LEU A 133 1.92 14.97 -6.51
C LEU A 133 3.33 15.23 -7.06
N ALA A 134 3.96 14.21 -7.68
CA ALA A 134 5.28 14.32 -8.29
C ALA A 134 5.34 15.38 -9.40
N ASN A 135 4.21 15.59 -10.10
CA ASN A 135 4.04 16.62 -11.11
C ASN A 135 3.52 17.96 -10.55
N GLN A 136 3.44 18.14 -9.23
CA GLN A 136 2.92 19.35 -8.56
C GLN A 136 1.45 19.66 -8.93
N LEU A 137 0.67 18.63 -9.21
CA LEU A 137 -0.74 18.70 -9.63
C LEU A 137 -1.65 17.96 -8.63
N PRO A 138 -1.70 18.35 -7.34
CA PRO A 138 -2.50 17.64 -6.35
C PRO A 138 -4.00 17.73 -6.67
N GLY A 139 -4.67 16.60 -6.57
CA GLY A 139 -6.10 16.48 -6.86
C GLY A 139 -6.70 15.22 -6.26
N LEU A 140 -7.98 15.02 -6.49
CA LEU A 140 -8.73 13.84 -6.09
C LEU A 140 -9.06 12.97 -7.31
N THR A 141 -8.98 11.67 -7.14
CA THR A 141 -9.41 10.69 -8.13
C THR A 141 -10.90 10.86 -8.40
N ALA A 142 -11.28 11.17 -9.63
CA ALA A 142 -12.67 11.26 -10.06
C ALA A 142 -13.14 9.94 -10.71
N SER A 143 -12.24 9.27 -11.42
CA SER A 143 -12.50 7.94 -11.95
C SER A 143 -11.21 7.17 -12.13
N LEU A 144 -11.31 5.84 -12.05
CA LEU A 144 -10.23 4.90 -12.26
C LEU A 144 -10.73 3.76 -13.15
N THR A 145 -10.09 3.57 -14.28
CA THR A 145 -10.38 2.47 -15.22
C THR A 145 -9.20 1.52 -15.26
N ILE A 146 -9.43 0.24 -15.03
CA ILE A 146 -8.38 -0.78 -15.07
C ILE A 146 -8.72 -1.87 -16.07
N LYS A 147 -7.72 -2.26 -16.86
CA LYS A 147 -7.80 -3.39 -17.78
C LYS A 147 -6.86 -4.49 -17.28
N TYR A 148 -7.42 -5.55 -16.73
CA TYR A 148 -6.68 -6.75 -16.32
C TYR A 148 -6.42 -7.58 -17.58
N ARG A 149 -5.15 -7.78 -17.91
CA ARG A 149 -4.69 -8.48 -19.11
C ARG A 149 -4.36 -9.94 -18.84
N LYS A 150 -3.76 -10.18 -17.67
CA LYS A 150 -3.35 -11.50 -17.19
C LYS A 150 -3.55 -11.58 -15.69
N PRO A 151 -3.70 -12.80 -15.12
CA PRO A 151 -3.66 -13.00 -13.68
C PRO A 151 -2.36 -12.43 -13.11
N THR A 152 -2.44 -11.74 -11.97
CA THR A 152 -1.28 -11.17 -11.28
C THR A 152 -0.82 -12.17 -10.21
N PRO A 153 0.34 -12.83 -10.35
CA PRO A 153 0.74 -13.90 -9.45
C PRO A 153 1.16 -13.35 -8.07
N LEU A 154 0.89 -14.15 -7.02
CA LEU A 154 1.44 -13.91 -5.68
C LEU A 154 2.95 -14.21 -5.66
N PHE A 155 3.65 -13.70 -4.65
CA PHE A 155 5.07 -13.95 -4.36
C PHE A 155 6.03 -13.66 -5.53
N THR A 156 5.55 -12.94 -6.53
CA THR A 156 6.33 -12.60 -7.72
C THR A 156 6.62 -11.11 -7.73
N PRO A 157 7.85 -10.69 -8.08
CA PRO A 157 8.16 -9.26 -8.23
C PRO A 157 7.27 -8.60 -9.28
N LEU A 158 6.59 -7.55 -8.87
CA LEU A 158 5.72 -6.72 -9.70
C LEU A 158 6.29 -5.30 -9.75
N ARG A 159 6.18 -4.66 -10.91
CA ARG A 159 6.55 -3.27 -11.11
C ARG A 159 5.37 -2.49 -11.67
N PHE A 160 4.95 -1.48 -10.93
CA PHE A 160 4.01 -0.47 -11.39
C PHE A 160 4.80 0.74 -11.88
N THR A 161 4.45 1.23 -13.05
CA THR A 161 5.01 2.46 -13.65
C THR A 161 3.85 3.38 -13.98
N THR A 162 3.91 4.65 -13.54
CA THR A 162 2.84 5.61 -13.77
C THR A 162 3.39 6.94 -14.27
N TRP A 163 2.64 7.59 -15.19
CA TRP A 163 3.04 8.85 -15.82
C TRP A 163 1.84 9.74 -16.14
N LEU A 164 2.11 11.05 -16.17
CA LEU A 164 1.13 12.04 -16.60
C LEU A 164 0.96 11.96 -18.13
N GLU A 165 -0.26 11.67 -18.58
CA GLU A 165 -0.57 11.60 -20.02
C GLU A 165 -1.10 12.92 -20.54
N LYS A 166 -2.01 13.58 -19.78
CA LYS A 166 -2.68 14.78 -20.27
C LYS A 166 -3.09 15.68 -19.12
N GLN A 167 -2.98 16.98 -19.38
CA GLN A 167 -3.56 18.02 -18.51
C GLN A 167 -4.44 18.96 -19.33
N LYS A 168 -5.65 19.21 -18.87
CA LYS A 168 -6.55 20.20 -19.44
C LYS A 168 -7.37 20.86 -18.32
N ASP A 169 -7.21 22.16 -18.18
CA ASP A 169 -7.85 22.96 -17.13
C ASP A 169 -7.56 22.34 -15.73
N ARG A 170 -8.60 21.93 -15.02
CA ARG A 170 -8.52 21.28 -13.72
C ARG A 170 -8.53 19.75 -13.77
N GLN A 171 -8.44 19.18 -14.94
CA GLN A 171 -8.45 17.74 -15.15
C GLN A 171 -7.08 17.27 -15.60
N ILE A 172 -6.61 16.19 -14.99
CA ILE A 172 -5.43 15.47 -15.45
C ILE A 172 -5.76 13.99 -15.65
N VAL A 173 -5.17 13.41 -16.66
CA VAL A 173 -5.23 11.97 -16.93
C VAL A 173 -3.85 11.39 -16.68
N ILE A 174 -3.79 10.39 -15.84
CA ILE A 174 -2.57 9.68 -15.48
C ILE A 174 -2.74 8.21 -15.88
N HIS A 175 -1.76 7.68 -16.56
CA HIS A 175 -1.72 6.27 -16.96
C HIS A 175 -0.78 5.47 -16.07
N GLY A 176 -1.03 4.15 -16.01
CA GLY A 176 -0.16 3.23 -15.31
C GLY A 176 -0.18 1.83 -15.92
N GLU A 177 0.93 1.13 -15.74
CA GLU A 177 1.12 -0.25 -16.16
C GLU A 177 1.70 -1.06 -15.01
N CYS A 178 1.27 -2.33 -14.90
CA CYS A 178 1.84 -3.31 -13.99
C CYS A 178 2.46 -4.46 -14.78
N HIS A 179 3.73 -4.73 -14.51
CA HIS A 179 4.50 -5.78 -15.15
C HIS A 179 5.07 -6.78 -14.15
N SER A 180 5.27 -8.01 -14.63
CA SER A 180 6.16 -9.01 -14.03
C SER A 180 7.20 -9.38 -15.08
N GLY A 181 8.46 -8.98 -14.88
CA GLY A 181 9.47 -8.99 -15.94
C GLY A 181 8.96 -8.22 -17.15
N ASP A 182 9.04 -8.81 -18.33
CA ASP A 182 8.56 -8.22 -19.59
C ASP A 182 7.05 -8.39 -19.83
N THR A 183 6.34 -9.06 -18.94
CA THR A 183 4.92 -9.36 -19.14
C THR A 183 4.04 -8.26 -18.57
N LEU A 184 3.26 -7.59 -19.42
CA LEU A 184 2.19 -6.68 -19.03
C LEU A 184 1.02 -7.48 -18.42
N LEU A 185 0.70 -7.24 -17.16
CA LEU A 185 -0.37 -7.89 -16.41
C LEU A 185 -1.65 -7.06 -16.39
N SER A 186 -1.52 -5.76 -16.23
CA SER A 186 -2.65 -4.82 -16.22
C SER A 186 -2.20 -3.43 -16.60
N ASN A 187 -3.15 -2.58 -17.00
CA ASN A 187 -2.93 -1.16 -17.17
C ASN A 187 -4.13 -0.37 -16.65
N ALA A 188 -3.88 0.87 -16.24
CA ALA A 188 -4.86 1.75 -15.64
C ALA A 188 -4.83 3.15 -16.24
N GLU A 189 -5.99 3.81 -16.20
CA GLU A 189 -6.17 5.22 -16.49
C GLU A 189 -6.95 5.86 -15.34
N GLY A 190 -6.38 6.87 -14.73
CA GLY A 190 -7.01 7.67 -13.68
C GLY A 190 -7.29 9.10 -14.17
N LEU A 191 -8.54 9.56 -13.99
CA LEU A 191 -8.91 10.95 -14.12
C LEU A 191 -8.89 11.60 -12.74
N PHE A 192 -8.16 12.69 -12.59
CA PHE A 192 -8.07 13.46 -11.35
C PHE A 192 -8.61 14.87 -11.56
N ILE A 193 -9.23 15.42 -10.52
CA ILE A 193 -9.68 16.82 -10.47
C ILE A 193 -8.78 17.57 -9.50
N LEU A 194 -8.06 18.56 -10.02
CA LEU A 194 -7.14 19.37 -9.23
C LEU A 194 -7.89 20.23 -8.19
N TYR A 195 -7.28 20.43 -7.03
CA TYR A 195 -7.81 21.32 -6.01
C TYR A 195 -8.00 22.75 -6.61
N LYS A 196 -8.98 23.49 -6.09
CA LYS A 196 -9.07 24.92 -6.36
C LYS A 196 -7.99 25.62 -5.51
N ASN A 197 -7.17 26.40 -6.17
CA ASN A 197 -6.34 27.40 -5.48
C ASN A 197 -7.22 28.48 -4.86
#